data_03f085a7b0732093ff87197fb6663b54
#
_entry.id   03f085a7b0732093ff87197fb6663b54
#
_cell.length_a   1.000
_cell.length_b   1.000
_cell.length_c   1.000
_cell.angle_alpha   90.00
_cell.angle_beta   90.00
_cell.angle_gamma   90.00
#
_symmetry.space_group_name_H-M   'P 1'
#
loop_
_entity.id
_entity.type
_entity.pdbx_description
1 polymer ?
#
loop_
_entity_poly.entity_id
_entity_poly.type
_entity_poly.pdbx_seq_one_letter_code
_entity_poly.pdbx_strand_id
1 'polypeptide(L)' 'MQISEARAYIGEQCCVTWRDRLGKEQQSVLRVDDLMFVPMYGTYLVGDGEELHLEKVTGITRLE' A
#
# COMPACT_ATOMS: atom_id res chain seq x y z
N MET A 1 3.28 -6.21 -5.18
CA MET A 1 1.99 -5.84 -5.79
C MET A 1 2.23 -4.97 -7.01
N GLN A 2 1.47 -5.20 -8.06
CA GLN A 2 1.59 -4.40 -9.27
C GLN A 2 0.83 -3.09 -9.16
N ILE A 3 1.32 -2.06 -9.85
CA ILE A 3 0.69 -0.75 -9.83
C ILE A 3 -0.76 -0.80 -10.32
N SER A 4 -1.02 -1.58 -11.36
CA SER A 4 -2.38 -1.70 -11.91
C SER A 4 -3.36 -2.30 -10.90
N GLU A 5 -2.89 -3.23 -10.06
CA GLU A 5 -3.73 -3.80 -9.01
C GLU A 5 -4.01 -2.77 -7.92
N ALA A 6 -2.97 -2.06 -7.48
CA ALA A 6 -3.09 -1.08 -6.41
C ALA A 6 -3.99 0.09 -6.80
N ARG A 7 -3.97 0.47 -8.07
CA ARG A 7 -4.79 1.57 -8.59
C ARG A 7 -6.28 1.35 -8.38
N ALA A 8 -6.71 0.10 -8.42
CA ALA A 8 -8.12 -0.23 -8.26
C ALA A 8 -8.65 0.10 -6.86
N TYR A 9 -7.74 0.31 -5.90
CA TYR A 9 -8.12 0.56 -4.51
C TYR A 9 -8.05 2.03 -4.12
N ILE A 10 -7.65 2.92 -5.03
CA ILE A 10 -7.60 4.35 -4.73
C ILE A 10 -9.00 4.85 -4.37
N GLY A 11 -9.11 5.55 -3.25
CA GLY A 11 -10.36 6.05 -2.73
C GLY A 11 -11.07 5.09 -1.79
N GLU A 12 -10.54 3.88 -1.62
CA GLU A 12 -11.18 2.85 -0.81
C GLU A 12 -10.52 2.69 0.54
N GLN A 13 -11.33 2.35 1.55
CA GLN A 13 -10.82 1.97 2.86
C GLN A 13 -10.36 0.51 2.77
N CYS A 14 -9.12 0.26 3.10
CA CYS A 14 -8.52 -1.07 2.89
C CYS A 14 -7.72 -1.53 4.09
N CYS A 15 -7.61 -2.85 4.21
CA CYS A 15 -6.63 -3.48 5.07
C CYS A 15 -5.47 -3.92 4.17
N VAL A 16 -4.29 -3.37 4.44
CA VAL A 16 -3.10 -3.63 3.66
C VAL A 16 -2.14 -4.49 4.47
N THR A 17 -1.73 -5.60 3.90
CA THR A 17 -0.74 -6.49 4.50
C THR A 17 0.60 -6.23 3.83
N TRP A 18 1.62 -6.00 4.63
CA TRP A 18 2.95 -5.65 4.11
C TRP A 18 4.04 -6.23 5.00
N ARG A 19 5.25 -6.28 4.50
CA ARG A 19 6.40 -6.77 5.24
C ARG A 19 7.30 -5.62 5.64
N ASP A 20 7.72 -5.62 6.90
CA ASP A 20 8.64 -4.60 7.40
C ASP A 20 10.10 -4.96 7.06
N ARG A 21 11.04 -4.15 7.54
CA ARG A 21 12.46 -4.35 7.26
C ARG A 21 12.98 -5.69 7.78
N LEU A 22 12.35 -6.23 8.81
CA LEU A 22 12.75 -7.48 9.42
C LEU A 22 12.08 -8.68 8.77
N GLY A 23 11.28 -8.44 7.74
CA GLY A 23 10.55 -9.49 7.06
C GLY A 23 9.30 -9.93 7.76
N LYS A 24 8.88 -9.24 8.81
CA LYS A 24 7.67 -9.56 9.54
C LYS A 24 6.46 -8.99 8.84
N GLU A 25 5.39 -9.77 8.84
CA GLU A 25 4.14 -9.34 8.25
C GLU A 25 3.42 -8.36 9.18
N GLN A 26 3.00 -7.25 8.62
CA GLN A 26 2.27 -6.21 9.32
C GLN A 26 0.97 -5.94 8.59
N GLN A 27 0.00 -5.39 9.30
CA GLN A 27 -1.28 -4.99 8.71
C GLN A 27 -1.59 -3.56 9.10
N SER A 28 -2.07 -2.80 8.13
CA SER A 28 -2.48 -1.41 8.34
C SER A 28 -3.84 -1.21 7.71
N VAL A 29 -4.76 -0.58 8.46
CA VAL A 29 -6.05 -0.19 7.93
C VAL A 29 -5.97 1.28 7.58
N LEU A 30 -6.17 1.59 6.30
CA LEU A 30 -6.07 2.96 5.83
C LEU A 30 -6.93 3.19 4.60
N ARG A 31 -7.25 4.45 4.35
CA ARG A 31 -7.87 4.85 3.11
C ARG A 31 -6.76 5.13 2.11
N VAL A 32 -6.82 4.46 0.98
CA VAL A 32 -5.82 4.65 -0.08
C VAL A 32 -6.12 5.96 -0.80
N ASP A 33 -5.23 6.93 -0.65
CA ASP A 33 -5.42 8.24 -1.29
C ASP A 33 -4.83 8.26 -2.70
N ASP A 34 -3.66 7.68 -2.87
CA ASP A 34 -2.97 7.74 -4.15
C ASP A 34 -1.79 6.77 -4.18
N LEU A 35 -1.17 6.68 -5.33
CA LEU A 35 0.11 6.02 -5.52
C LEU A 35 1.12 7.09 -5.88
N MET A 36 2.26 7.09 -5.21
CA MET A 36 3.29 8.09 -5.44
C MET A 36 4.55 7.40 -5.96
N PHE A 37 5.05 7.86 -7.09
CA PHE A 37 6.31 7.37 -7.63
C PHE A 37 7.46 8.28 -7.19
N VAL A 38 8.46 7.66 -6.57
CA VAL A 38 9.67 8.37 -6.14
C VAL A 38 10.84 7.83 -6.96
N PRO A 39 11.47 8.65 -7.79
CA PRO A 39 12.60 8.19 -8.61
C PRO A 39 13.66 7.51 -7.76
N MET A 40 14.19 6.38 -8.24
CA MET A 40 15.18 5.54 -7.60
C MET A 40 14.67 4.69 -6.43
N TYR A 41 13.51 5.04 -5.87
CA TYR A 41 12.95 4.28 -4.73
C TYR A 41 11.74 3.46 -5.11
N GLY A 42 11.01 3.87 -6.14
CA GLY A 42 9.86 3.12 -6.64
C GLY A 42 8.53 3.74 -6.24
N THR A 43 7.50 2.93 -6.26
CA THR A 43 6.14 3.39 -6.02
C THR A 43 5.72 3.13 -4.58
N TYR A 44 5.03 4.10 -3.98
CA TYR A 44 4.49 4.01 -2.63
C TYR A 44 2.98 4.12 -2.67
N LEU A 45 2.35 3.34 -1.82
CA LEU A 45 0.91 3.46 -1.56
C LEU A 45 0.75 4.45 -0.42
N VAL A 46 -0.01 5.51 -0.66
CA VAL A 46 -0.14 6.62 0.28
C VAL A 46 -1.57 6.71 0.78
N GLY A 47 -1.74 6.86 2.06
CA GLY A 47 -3.06 7.06 2.66
C GLY A 47 -2.96 7.32 4.16
N ASP A 48 -3.89 8.11 4.68
CA ASP A 48 -3.99 8.43 6.11
C ASP A 48 -2.66 8.83 6.76
N GLY A 49 -1.83 9.55 6.01
CA GLY A 49 -0.53 9.99 6.51
C GLY A 49 0.55 8.90 6.53
N GLU A 50 0.26 7.73 5.98
CA GLU A 50 1.21 6.62 5.89
C GLU A 50 1.68 6.43 4.45
N GLU A 51 2.89 5.94 4.31
CA GLU A 51 3.47 5.59 3.03
C GLU A 51 4.00 4.17 3.11
N LEU A 52 3.51 3.29 2.23
CA LEU A 52 3.93 1.90 2.20
C LEU A 52 4.56 1.62 0.86
N HIS A 53 5.78 1.11 0.88
CA HIS A 53 6.48 0.76 -0.37
C HIS A 53 5.74 -0.38 -1.05
N LEU A 54 5.34 -0.17 -2.29
CA LEU A 54 4.48 -1.12 -2.98
C LEU A 54 5.09 -2.51 -3.11
N GLU A 55 6.41 -2.59 -3.23
CA GLU A 55 7.10 -3.88 -3.29
C GLU A 55 7.00 -4.67 -1.99
N LYS A 56 6.75 -4.00 -0.88
CA LYS A 56 6.59 -4.65 0.43
C LYS A 56 5.15 -5.08 0.69
N VAL A 57 4.21 -4.60 -0.10
CA VAL A 57 2.80 -4.95 0.07
C VAL A 57 2.56 -6.34 -0.50
N THR A 58 2.07 -7.25 0.34
CA THR A 58 1.79 -8.62 -0.04
C THR A 58 0.31 -8.88 -0.27
N GLY A 59 -0.55 -8.03 0.25
CA GLY A 59 -1.98 -8.19 0.05
C GLY A 59 -2.74 -6.93 0.38
N ILE A 60 -3.91 -6.79 -0.21
CA ILE A 60 -4.80 -5.66 0.06
C ILE A 60 -6.23 -6.16 -0.04
N THR A 61 -7.06 -5.77 0.92
CA THR A 61 -8.46 -6.15 0.97
C THR A 61 -9.30 -4.91 1.19
N ARG A 62 -10.32 -4.74 0.37
CA ARG A 62 -11.27 -3.63 0.53
C ARG A 62 -12.14 -3.89 1.75
N LEU A 63 -12.30 -2.89 2.59
CA LEU A 63 -13.19 -2.94 3.74
C LEU A 63 -14.51 -2.26 3.38
N GLU A 64 -15.58 -2.87 3.79
CA GLU A 64 -16.92 -2.31 3.57
C GLU A 64 -17.46 -1.65 4.83
#